data_8261ffdd6cb917873e0a2d63e8b9f150
#
_entry.id   8261ffdd6cb917873e0a2d63e8b9f150
#
_cell.length_a   1.000
_cell.length_b   1.000
_cell.length_c   1.000
_cell.angle_alpha   90.00
_cell.angle_beta   90.00
_cell.angle_gamma   90.00
#
_symmetry.space_group_name_H-M   'P 1'
#
loop_
_entity.id
_entity.type
_entity.pdbx_description
1 polymer ?
#
loop_
_entity_poly.entity_id
_entity_poly.type
_entity_poly.pdbx_seq_one_letter_code
_entity_poly.pdbx_strand_id
1 'polypeptide(L)'
;MQTAIFLKCASLLGLIVSLSACQGLEGMQIQGIDLGKLASAGQNLTNMGQKSVDEERVIGQNTASILLSKAAVLNNPPLQAYVNRVGLWVAQQSERPELPWRFVVLDSSQVAAYAAPGGYVFITSGMLTRMNSEAELAGVLAHEVAHVVQQHHLKAIQQQAQTGLLTDLATLAVQAGAADKGGSQAGELTDRFTRSVSDLYSRGLDRGDEYEADAMGAVIATRAGYDPYGLAGVLQTLGTTRQNDAALTSFLKVHPGIDDRLQRLQPVYLYIDKNAAGPSQSLDARYQQALRSK
;
A
#
# COMPACT_ATOMS: atom_id res chain seq x y z
N MET A 1 -27.77 41.16 -51.45
CA MET A 1 -28.55 40.12 -50.78
C MET A 1 -27.57 39.31 -49.96
N GLN A 2 -27.52 39.60 -48.67
CA GLN A 2 -26.60 39.06 -47.70
C GLN A 2 -27.28 37.91 -46.95
N THR A 3 -26.69 36.73 -46.96
CA THR A 3 -27.13 35.61 -46.14
C THR A 3 -26.11 35.38 -45.04
N ALA A 4 -26.50 35.67 -43.81
CA ALA A 4 -25.74 35.51 -42.61
C ALA A 4 -25.65 34.04 -42.23
N ILE A 5 -24.44 33.53 -41.99
CA ILE A 5 -24.14 32.20 -41.43
C ILE A 5 -24.10 32.33 -39.91
N PHE A 6 -25.09 31.76 -39.23
CA PHE A 6 -25.08 31.57 -37.78
C PHE A 6 -24.21 30.39 -37.41
N LEU A 7 -23.07 30.69 -36.80
CA LEU A 7 -22.19 29.68 -36.17
C LEU A 7 -22.75 29.36 -34.78
N LYS A 8 -23.32 28.19 -34.61
CA LYS A 8 -23.74 27.67 -33.31
C LYS A 8 -22.52 27.22 -32.54
N CYS A 9 -22.11 27.97 -31.53
CA CYS A 9 -21.21 27.49 -30.46
C CYS A 9 -21.94 26.41 -29.66
N ALA A 10 -21.56 25.16 -29.87
CA ALA A 10 -21.92 24.08 -28.97
C ALA A 10 -21.07 24.19 -27.70
N SER A 11 -21.73 24.58 -26.62
CA SER A 11 -21.16 24.60 -25.28
C SER A 11 -20.83 23.17 -24.85
N LEU A 12 -19.55 22.84 -24.79
CA LEU A 12 -19.03 21.67 -24.10
C LEU A 12 -19.20 21.93 -22.60
N LEU A 13 -20.33 21.51 -22.04
CA LEU A 13 -20.49 21.37 -20.60
C LEU A 13 -19.64 20.18 -20.18
N GLY A 14 -18.39 20.46 -19.80
CA GLY A 14 -17.55 19.49 -19.11
C GLY A 14 -18.22 19.07 -17.81
N LEU A 15 -18.56 17.81 -17.72
CA LEU A 15 -19.05 17.17 -16.50
C LEU A 15 -17.90 17.16 -15.49
N ILE A 16 -17.80 18.24 -14.71
CA ILE A 16 -17.02 18.26 -13.48
C ILE A 16 -17.79 17.36 -12.51
N VAL A 17 -17.51 16.05 -12.56
CA VAL A 17 -17.87 15.15 -11.46
C VAL A 17 -17.01 15.59 -10.29
N SER A 18 -17.61 16.43 -9.47
CA SER A 18 -17.05 17.03 -8.29
C SER A 18 -16.50 15.95 -7.35
N LEU A 19 -15.24 16.15 -6.94
CA LEU A 19 -14.57 15.57 -5.79
C LEU A 19 -15.29 15.89 -4.45
N SER A 20 -16.60 15.76 -4.39
CA SER A 20 -17.39 16.06 -3.20
C SER A 20 -17.38 14.94 -2.16
N ALA A 21 -16.75 13.79 -2.46
CA ALA A 21 -16.67 12.68 -1.50
C ALA A 21 -15.66 12.90 -0.37
N CYS A 22 -14.71 13.85 -0.52
CA CYS A 22 -13.70 14.12 0.52
C CYS A 22 -14.17 15.10 1.60
N GLN A 23 -15.22 15.90 1.37
CA GLN A 23 -15.69 16.91 2.33
C GLN A 23 -16.40 16.33 3.57
N GLY A 24 -16.78 15.05 3.56
CA GLY A 24 -17.43 14.41 4.71
C GLY A 24 -16.48 13.84 5.77
N LEU A 25 -15.16 13.82 5.52
CA LEU A 25 -14.17 13.25 6.44
C LEU A 25 -13.47 14.30 7.29
N GLU A 26 -13.61 15.59 6.97
CA GLU A 26 -12.96 16.68 7.71
C GLU A 26 -13.54 16.80 9.13
N GLY A 27 -12.66 16.72 10.12
CA GLY A 27 -13.01 16.86 11.54
C GLY A 27 -13.51 15.60 12.23
N MET A 28 -13.55 14.46 11.53
CA MET A 28 -13.95 13.19 12.13
C MET A 28 -12.78 12.52 12.83
N GLN A 29 -12.79 12.51 14.14
CA GLN A 29 -11.84 11.79 14.98
C GLN A 29 -12.44 10.46 15.44
N ILE A 30 -11.79 9.35 15.11
CA ILE A 30 -12.13 8.02 15.62
C ILE A 30 -10.96 7.53 16.45
N GLN A 31 -11.16 7.47 17.77
CA GLN A 31 -10.15 7.02 18.74
C GLN A 31 -8.75 7.67 18.57
N GLY A 32 -8.74 8.98 18.26
CA GLY A 32 -7.50 9.75 18.03
C GLY A 32 -6.98 9.71 16.60
N ILE A 33 -7.63 8.98 15.68
CA ILE A 33 -7.35 9.00 14.25
C ILE A 33 -8.28 10.02 13.59
N ASP A 34 -7.72 11.07 13.01
CA ASP A 34 -8.45 12.08 12.24
C ASP A 34 -8.55 11.62 10.78
N LEU A 35 -9.73 11.13 10.40
CA LEU A 35 -9.98 10.64 9.03
C LEU A 35 -9.90 11.76 7.98
N GLY A 36 -10.17 13.01 8.35
CA GLY A 36 -9.96 14.15 7.48
C GLY A 36 -8.47 14.42 7.25
N LYS A 37 -7.64 14.29 8.29
CA LYS A 37 -6.18 14.35 8.14
C LYS A 37 -5.64 13.16 7.36
N LEU A 38 -6.22 11.98 7.50
CA LEU A 38 -5.87 10.81 6.69
C LEU A 38 -6.11 11.08 5.19
N ALA A 39 -7.28 11.60 4.85
CA ALA A 39 -7.63 11.96 3.47
C ALA A 39 -6.80 13.15 2.94
N SER A 40 -6.52 14.15 3.80
CA SER A 40 -5.73 15.34 3.44
C SER A 40 -4.22 15.10 3.45
N ALA A 41 -3.72 14.09 4.14
CA ALA A 41 -2.30 13.72 4.11
C ALA A 41 -1.85 13.37 2.68
N GLY A 42 -2.69 12.66 1.91
CA GLY A 42 -2.44 12.42 0.48
C GLY A 42 -2.35 13.71 -0.34
N GLN A 43 -3.21 14.71 -0.06
CA GLN A 43 -3.20 15.99 -0.76
C GLN A 43 -1.99 16.86 -0.38
N ASN A 44 -1.51 16.78 0.86
CA ASN A 44 -0.30 17.52 1.28
C ASN A 44 0.99 16.93 0.67
N LEU A 45 0.98 15.67 0.27
CA LEU A 45 2.11 15.01 -0.40
C LEU A 45 2.31 15.50 -1.84
N THR A 46 1.26 16.01 -2.50
CA THR A 46 1.39 16.63 -3.84
C THR A 46 2.22 17.91 -3.84
N ASN A 47 2.44 18.52 -2.67
CA ASN A 47 3.31 19.68 -2.48
C ASN A 47 4.77 19.32 -2.20
N MET A 48 5.11 18.02 -2.11
CA MET A 48 6.50 17.58 -2.06
C MET A 48 7.15 17.85 -3.42
N GLY A 49 8.24 18.61 -3.42
CA GLY A 49 8.95 18.94 -4.66
C GLY A 49 9.45 17.70 -5.40
N GLN A 50 9.67 17.81 -6.70
CA GLN A 50 10.13 16.71 -7.57
C GLN A 50 11.35 15.95 -7.02
N LYS A 51 12.27 16.64 -6.33
CA LYS A 51 13.43 16.04 -5.68
C LYS A 51 13.04 15.01 -4.62
N SER A 52 11.99 15.29 -3.83
CA SER A 52 11.50 14.39 -2.79
C SER A 52 10.88 13.11 -3.37
N VAL A 53 10.17 13.21 -4.51
CA VAL A 53 9.61 12.05 -5.23
C VAL A 53 10.72 11.17 -5.81
N ASP A 54 11.76 11.77 -6.37
CA ASP A 54 12.91 11.01 -6.88
C ASP A 54 13.69 10.32 -5.77
N GLU A 55 13.86 10.95 -4.61
CA GLU A 55 14.48 10.33 -3.44
C GLU A 55 13.64 9.14 -2.93
N GLU A 56 12.32 9.29 -2.81
CA GLU A 56 11.42 8.20 -2.44
C GLU A 56 11.54 7.01 -3.41
N ARG A 57 11.58 7.29 -4.72
CA ARG A 57 11.72 6.27 -5.76
C ARG A 57 13.02 5.49 -5.61
N VAL A 58 14.14 6.15 -5.35
CA VAL A 58 15.45 5.50 -5.17
C VAL A 58 15.48 4.66 -3.90
N ILE A 59 14.97 5.17 -2.77
CA ILE A 59 14.86 4.42 -1.52
C ILE A 59 13.97 3.19 -1.74
N GLY A 60 12.84 3.36 -2.44
CA GLY A 60 11.92 2.29 -2.76
C GLY A 60 12.53 1.18 -3.61
N GLN A 61 13.27 1.53 -4.67
CA GLN A 61 13.96 0.56 -5.52
C GLN A 61 14.98 -0.29 -4.73
N ASN A 62 15.80 0.36 -3.89
CA ASN A 62 16.77 -0.33 -3.06
C ASN A 62 16.08 -1.23 -2.01
N THR A 63 15.02 -0.72 -1.36
CA THR A 63 14.21 -1.50 -0.42
C THR A 63 13.58 -2.72 -1.10
N ALA A 64 12.98 -2.53 -2.27
CA ALA A 64 12.39 -3.61 -3.06
C ALA A 64 13.43 -4.68 -3.44
N SER A 65 14.65 -4.25 -3.82
CA SER A 65 15.75 -5.18 -4.12
C SER A 65 16.16 -6.02 -2.91
N ILE A 66 16.18 -5.44 -1.70
CA ILE A 66 16.45 -6.15 -0.46
C ILE A 66 15.34 -7.17 -0.16
N LEU A 67 14.07 -6.80 -0.33
CA LEU A 67 12.96 -7.72 -0.12
C LEU A 67 12.98 -8.88 -1.14
N LEU A 68 13.28 -8.61 -2.40
CA LEU A 68 13.44 -9.62 -3.46
C LEU A 68 14.64 -10.54 -3.23
N SER A 69 15.65 -10.11 -2.49
CA SER A 69 16.77 -10.99 -2.13
C SER A 69 16.40 -12.06 -1.09
N LYS A 70 15.29 -11.87 -0.36
CA LYS A 70 14.81 -12.79 0.69
C LYS A 70 13.86 -13.87 0.18
N ALA A 71 13.14 -13.60 -0.91
CA ALA A 71 12.22 -14.56 -1.52
C ALA A 71 12.12 -14.31 -3.02
N ALA A 72 12.16 -15.38 -3.81
CA ALA A 72 12.04 -15.31 -5.25
C ALA A 72 10.63 -14.87 -5.67
N VAL A 73 10.50 -14.29 -6.85
CA VAL A 73 9.19 -14.05 -7.46
C VAL A 73 8.56 -15.40 -7.82
N LEU A 74 7.31 -15.59 -7.44
CA LEU A 74 6.58 -16.81 -7.75
C LEU A 74 6.45 -16.99 -9.27
N ASN A 75 6.92 -18.11 -9.79
CA ASN A 75 6.81 -18.43 -11.22
C ASN A 75 5.39 -18.92 -11.56
N ASN A 76 4.43 -18.00 -11.49
CA ASN A 76 3.04 -18.22 -11.91
C ASN A 76 2.53 -16.94 -12.60
N PRO A 77 2.77 -16.77 -13.91
CA PRO A 77 2.38 -15.55 -14.63
C PRO A 77 0.90 -15.20 -14.56
N PRO A 78 -0.05 -16.15 -14.65
CA PRO A 78 -1.48 -15.85 -14.49
C PRO A 78 -1.81 -15.25 -13.12
N LEU A 79 -1.28 -15.82 -12.02
CA LEU A 79 -1.50 -15.34 -10.67
C LEU A 79 -0.82 -13.98 -10.43
N GLN A 80 0.40 -13.78 -10.94
CA GLN A 80 1.08 -12.49 -10.92
C GLN A 80 0.22 -11.41 -11.60
N ALA A 81 -0.28 -11.69 -12.80
CA ALA A 81 -1.13 -10.76 -13.56
C ALA A 81 -2.46 -10.48 -12.83
N TYR A 82 -3.03 -11.47 -12.17
CA TYR A 82 -4.25 -11.32 -11.39
C TYR A 82 -4.05 -10.40 -10.19
N VAL A 83 -3.06 -10.70 -9.33
CA VAL A 83 -2.76 -9.90 -8.14
C VAL A 83 -2.37 -8.47 -8.53
N ASN A 84 -1.56 -8.31 -9.59
CA ASN A 84 -1.20 -6.98 -10.07
C ASN A 84 -2.43 -6.18 -10.56
N ARG A 85 -3.41 -6.79 -11.23
CA ARG A 85 -4.64 -6.11 -11.65
C ARG A 85 -5.49 -5.66 -10.48
N VAL A 86 -5.69 -6.54 -9.47
CA VAL A 86 -6.43 -6.17 -8.25
C VAL A 86 -5.72 -5.03 -7.54
N GLY A 87 -4.41 -5.13 -7.36
CA GLY A 87 -3.61 -4.10 -6.69
C GLY A 87 -3.64 -2.76 -7.42
N LEU A 88 -3.46 -2.75 -8.75
CA LEU A 88 -3.54 -1.52 -9.55
C LEU A 88 -4.92 -0.88 -9.46
N TRP A 89 -5.99 -1.67 -9.50
CA TRP A 89 -7.35 -1.18 -9.35
C TRP A 89 -7.57 -0.51 -7.99
N VAL A 90 -7.10 -1.14 -6.93
CA VAL A 90 -7.13 -0.61 -5.56
C VAL A 90 -6.30 0.68 -5.46
N ALA A 91 -5.06 0.67 -5.96
CA ALA A 91 -4.16 1.81 -5.90
C ALA A 91 -4.68 3.04 -6.66
N GLN A 92 -5.44 2.83 -7.75
CA GLN A 92 -6.11 3.91 -8.50
C GLN A 92 -7.16 4.65 -7.66
N GLN A 93 -7.64 4.06 -6.56
CA GLN A 93 -8.61 4.69 -5.65
C GLN A 93 -7.93 5.36 -4.44
N SER A 94 -6.61 5.33 -4.39
CA SER A 94 -5.82 5.97 -3.34
C SER A 94 -5.53 7.44 -3.63
N GLU A 95 -4.94 8.13 -2.67
CA GLU A 95 -4.55 9.54 -2.78
C GLU A 95 -3.26 9.74 -3.60
N ARG A 96 -2.62 8.63 -4.06
CA ARG A 96 -1.40 8.68 -4.90
C ARG A 96 -1.49 7.73 -6.10
N PRO A 97 -2.53 7.83 -6.95
CA PRO A 97 -2.73 6.92 -8.09
C PRO A 97 -1.62 7.04 -9.15
N GLU A 98 -0.89 8.16 -9.18
CA GLU A 98 0.17 8.47 -10.13
C GLU A 98 1.48 7.71 -9.88
N LEU A 99 1.65 7.07 -8.72
CA LEU A 99 2.85 6.29 -8.45
C LEU A 99 2.98 5.09 -9.40
N PRO A 100 4.22 4.69 -9.74
CA PRO A 100 4.47 3.55 -10.61
C PRO A 100 4.25 2.22 -9.86
N TRP A 101 3.03 1.98 -9.41
CA TRP A 101 2.63 0.84 -8.60
C TRP A 101 3.05 -0.50 -9.22
N ARG A 102 3.57 -1.39 -8.38
CA ARG A 102 4.00 -2.74 -8.71
C ARG A 102 3.55 -3.70 -7.61
N PHE A 103 2.76 -4.69 -8.00
CA PHE A 103 2.29 -5.74 -7.08
C PHE A 103 2.91 -7.06 -7.49
N VAL A 104 3.63 -7.70 -6.57
CA VAL A 104 4.44 -8.88 -6.85
C VAL A 104 4.11 -9.99 -5.86
N VAL A 105 3.86 -11.20 -6.38
CA VAL A 105 3.71 -12.40 -5.56
C VAL A 105 5.07 -13.05 -5.35
N LEU A 106 5.45 -13.27 -4.10
CA LEU A 106 6.68 -13.95 -3.70
C LEU A 106 6.42 -15.44 -3.46
N ASP A 107 7.36 -16.27 -3.85
CA ASP A 107 7.37 -17.71 -3.59
C ASP A 107 7.86 -17.97 -2.16
N SER A 108 6.93 -17.91 -1.21
CA SER A 108 7.20 -18.12 0.20
C SER A 108 5.96 -18.65 0.91
N SER A 109 6.13 -19.71 1.70
CA SER A 109 5.08 -20.25 2.57
C SER A 109 4.79 -19.41 3.81
N GLN A 110 5.64 -18.39 4.11
CA GLN A 110 5.38 -17.45 5.19
C GLN A 110 4.12 -16.63 4.88
N VAL A 111 3.33 -16.31 5.91
CA VAL A 111 2.19 -15.41 5.79
C VAL A 111 2.70 -13.98 5.92
N ALA A 112 2.75 -13.24 4.82
CA ALA A 112 3.26 -11.88 4.84
C ALA A 112 2.78 -11.05 3.62
N ALA A 113 2.66 -9.74 3.84
CA ALA A 113 2.62 -8.71 2.82
C ALA A 113 3.57 -7.59 3.23
N TYR A 114 4.06 -6.82 2.29
CA TYR A 114 5.01 -5.74 2.54
C TYR A 114 4.81 -4.61 1.53
N ALA A 115 4.85 -3.39 2.01
CA ALA A 115 4.95 -2.20 1.17
C ALA A 115 6.38 -1.64 1.21
N ALA A 116 6.87 -1.15 0.08
CA ALA A 116 8.09 -0.35 0.03
C ALA A 116 7.80 1.03 -0.59
N PRO A 117 8.54 2.08 -0.22
CA PRO A 117 8.35 3.43 -0.76
C PRO A 117 8.29 3.44 -2.29
N GLY A 118 7.57 4.39 -2.88
CA GLY A 118 7.52 4.54 -4.33
C GLY A 118 6.61 3.55 -5.06
N GLY A 119 5.71 2.85 -4.35
CA GLY A 119 4.63 2.05 -4.95
C GLY A 119 4.94 0.57 -5.15
N TYR A 120 5.89 0.00 -4.44
CA TYR A 120 6.17 -1.43 -4.48
C TYR A 120 5.39 -2.16 -3.38
N VAL A 121 4.63 -3.17 -3.75
CA VAL A 121 3.86 -4.03 -2.84
C VAL A 121 4.16 -5.49 -3.13
N PHE A 122 4.47 -6.24 -2.10
CA PHE A 122 4.79 -7.66 -2.15
C PHE A 122 3.78 -8.44 -1.31
N ILE A 123 3.35 -9.58 -1.81
CA ILE A 123 2.50 -10.53 -1.08
C ILE A 123 3.04 -11.94 -1.28
N THR A 124 3.09 -12.73 -0.24
CA THR A 124 3.58 -14.12 -0.34
C THR A 124 2.50 -15.07 -0.81
N SER A 125 2.90 -16.18 -1.46
CA SER A 125 1.98 -17.28 -1.77
C SER A 125 1.34 -17.86 -0.52
N GLY A 126 2.06 -17.88 0.61
CA GLY A 126 1.53 -18.29 1.91
C GLY A 126 0.40 -17.38 2.41
N MET A 127 0.48 -16.06 2.21
CA MET A 127 -0.59 -15.12 2.54
C MET A 127 -1.82 -15.35 1.65
N LEU A 128 -1.62 -15.50 0.35
CA LEU A 128 -2.72 -15.76 -0.60
C LEU A 128 -3.52 -17.01 -0.23
N THR A 129 -2.88 -18.07 0.27
CA THR A 129 -3.59 -19.30 0.67
C THR A 129 -4.42 -19.17 1.95
N ARG A 130 -4.31 -18.06 2.68
CA ARG A 130 -5.10 -17.78 3.89
C ARG A 130 -6.34 -16.95 3.63
N MET A 131 -6.51 -16.46 2.42
CA MET A 131 -7.65 -15.65 2.01
C MET A 131 -8.71 -16.50 1.32
N ASN A 132 -9.96 -16.09 1.42
CA ASN A 132 -11.12 -16.78 0.87
C ASN A 132 -11.73 -16.05 -0.32
N SER A 133 -11.49 -14.73 -0.43
CA SER A 133 -12.14 -13.88 -1.42
C SER A 133 -11.18 -12.86 -2.05
N GLU A 134 -11.59 -12.29 -3.19
CA GLU A 134 -10.87 -11.17 -3.79
C GLU A 134 -10.99 -9.90 -2.94
N ALA A 135 -12.09 -9.73 -2.18
CA ALA A 135 -12.25 -8.62 -1.25
C ALA A 135 -11.23 -8.70 -0.11
N GLU A 136 -10.93 -9.91 0.39
CA GLU A 136 -9.85 -10.11 1.36
C GLU A 136 -8.49 -9.74 0.78
N LEU A 137 -8.19 -10.17 -0.46
CA LEU A 137 -6.98 -9.76 -1.17
C LEU A 137 -6.92 -8.25 -1.35
N ALA A 138 -8.02 -7.64 -1.82
CA ALA A 138 -8.11 -6.19 -2.01
C ALA A 138 -7.93 -5.44 -0.69
N GLY A 139 -8.47 -5.95 0.41
CA GLY A 139 -8.31 -5.38 1.75
C GLY A 139 -6.85 -5.38 2.21
N VAL A 140 -6.12 -6.48 2.04
CA VAL A 140 -4.70 -6.56 2.36
C VAL A 140 -3.87 -5.65 1.44
N LEU A 141 -4.12 -5.67 0.13
CA LEU A 141 -3.40 -4.80 -0.81
C LEU A 141 -3.70 -3.32 -0.55
N ALA A 142 -4.93 -2.97 -0.14
CA ALA A 142 -5.31 -1.61 0.24
C ALA A 142 -4.58 -1.15 1.52
N HIS A 143 -4.39 -2.03 2.50
CA HIS A 143 -3.59 -1.78 3.68
C HIS A 143 -2.13 -1.47 3.31
N GLU A 144 -1.51 -2.27 2.43
CA GLU A 144 -0.16 -2.01 1.94
C GLU A 144 -0.06 -0.72 1.11
N VAL A 145 -1.09 -0.44 0.28
CA VAL A 145 -1.20 0.83 -0.45
C VAL A 145 -1.26 2.01 0.53
N ALA A 146 -2.03 1.88 1.62
CA ALA A 146 -2.12 2.92 2.65
C ALA A 146 -0.76 3.20 3.30
N HIS A 147 0.06 2.18 3.58
CA HIS A 147 1.43 2.37 4.08
C HIS A 147 2.30 3.19 3.13
N VAL A 148 2.18 2.98 1.82
CA VAL A 148 2.91 3.78 0.81
C VAL A 148 2.37 5.19 0.74
N VAL A 149 1.05 5.36 0.70
CA VAL A 149 0.38 6.68 0.63
C VAL A 149 0.76 7.53 1.83
N GLN A 150 0.71 6.97 3.04
CA GLN A 150 1.10 7.63 4.29
C GLN A 150 2.60 7.72 4.51
N GLN A 151 3.40 7.09 3.63
CA GLN A 151 4.87 7.05 3.70
C GLN A 151 5.42 6.45 5.00
N HIS A 152 4.71 5.52 5.64
CA HIS A 152 5.11 4.95 6.94
C HIS A 152 6.53 4.36 6.89
N HIS A 153 6.81 3.48 5.91
CA HIS A 153 8.15 2.90 5.73
C HIS A 153 9.20 3.94 5.36
N LEU A 154 8.85 4.93 4.52
CA LEU A 154 9.78 6.01 4.16
C LEU A 154 10.18 6.81 5.39
N LYS A 155 9.22 7.24 6.21
CA LYS A 155 9.46 7.96 7.47
C LYS A 155 10.32 7.14 8.44
N ALA A 156 10.00 5.85 8.61
CA ALA A 156 10.75 4.95 9.48
C ALA A 156 12.22 4.77 9.01
N ILE A 157 12.43 4.60 7.70
CA ILE A 157 13.77 4.54 7.11
C ILE A 157 14.51 5.86 7.32
N GLN A 158 13.84 7.00 7.11
CA GLN A 158 14.42 8.32 7.31
C GLN A 158 14.78 8.61 8.77
N GLN A 159 13.93 8.22 9.72
CA GLN A 159 14.21 8.36 11.15
C GLN A 159 15.43 7.55 11.59
N GLN A 160 15.56 6.30 11.09
CA GLN A 160 16.77 5.49 11.35
C GLN A 160 18.02 6.10 10.71
N ALA A 161 17.87 6.82 9.63
CA ALA A 161 18.95 7.43 8.88
C ALA A 161 19.34 8.85 9.36
N GLN A 162 18.64 9.45 10.34
CA GLN A 162 19.05 10.72 10.97
C GLN A 162 20.46 10.66 11.60
N THR A 163 21.03 9.47 11.66
CA THR A 163 22.45 9.23 11.96
C THR A 163 23.41 9.43 10.76
N GLY A 164 23.04 10.22 9.74
CA GLY A 164 23.92 10.60 8.63
C GLY A 164 23.79 9.79 7.33
N LEU A 165 22.95 8.75 7.32
CA LEU A 165 22.93 7.75 6.25
C LEU A 165 22.17 8.17 4.96
N LEU A 166 21.21 9.09 5.04
CA LEU A 166 20.36 9.43 3.88
C LEU A 166 21.00 10.40 2.90
N THR A 167 21.80 11.33 3.40
CA THR A 167 22.54 12.24 2.52
C THR A 167 23.49 11.44 1.63
N ASP A 168 23.96 10.30 2.16
CA ASP A 168 24.88 9.41 1.49
C ASP A 168 24.16 8.46 0.52
N LEU A 169 22.90 8.06 0.78
CA LEU A 169 22.13 7.20 -0.10
C LEU A 169 21.66 7.90 -1.38
N ALA A 170 21.22 9.16 -1.28
CA ALA A 170 20.93 9.97 -2.47
C ALA A 170 22.21 10.16 -3.30
N THR A 171 23.35 10.30 -2.64
CA THR A 171 24.66 10.41 -3.28
C THR A 171 25.10 9.08 -3.90
N LEU A 172 24.84 7.93 -3.24
CA LEU A 172 25.12 6.60 -3.77
C LEU A 172 24.26 6.23 -4.98
N ALA A 173 22.98 6.63 -4.98
CA ALA A 173 22.11 6.39 -6.11
C ALA A 173 22.52 7.19 -7.37
N VAL A 174 23.01 8.41 -7.17
CA VAL A 174 23.63 9.22 -8.25
C VAL A 174 24.96 8.62 -8.70
N GLN A 175 25.74 8.03 -7.76
CA GLN A 175 27.04 7.40 -8.06
C GLN A 175 26.91 5.99 -8.63
N ALA A 176 25.85 5.22 -8.32
CA ALA A 176 25.62 3.90 -8.93
C ALA A 176 25.32 4.01 -10.45
N GLY A 177 24.89 5.18 -10.93
CA GLY A 177 24.89 5.52 -12.35
C GLY A 177 26.28 5.83 -12.93
N ALA A 178 27.31 6.01 -12.07
CA ALA A 178 28.71 6.28 -12.45
C ALA A 178 29.59 5.13 -11.94
N ALA A 179 29.43 3.95 -12.51
CA ALA A 179 29.95 2.67 -12.07
C ALA A 179 31.48 2.49 -12.21
N ASP A 180 32.31 3.37 -11.66
CA ASP A 180 33.77 3.05 -11.66
C ASP A 180 34.60 3.53 -10.47
N LYS A 181 34.05 4.09 -9.41
CA LYS A 181 34.86 4.57 -8.27
C LYS A 181 34.21 4.34 -6.88
N GLY A 182 33.50 3.23 -6.67
CA GLY A 182 32.96 2.84 -5.35
C GLY A 182 34.04 2.24 -4.45
N GLY A 183 34.78 3.07 -3.73
CA GLY A 183 35.71 2.62 -2.70
C GLY A 183 34.98 1.99 -1.49
N SER A 184 35.72 1.50 -0.51
CA SER A 184 35.26 0.80 0.72
C SER A 184 34.09 1.50 1.47
N GLN A 185 33.98 2.82 1.37
CA GLN A 185 32.88 3.60 1.98
C GLN A 185 31.51 3.33 1.36
N ALA A 186 31.42 3.17 0.04
CA ALA A 186 30.15 2.87 -0.64
C ALA A 186 29.61 1.49 -0.21
N GLY A 187 30.49 0.51 -0.04
CA GLY A 187 30.13 -0.82 0.47
C GLY A 187 29.58 -0.75 1.89
N GLU A 188 30.25 -0.02 2.79
CA GLU A 188 29.80 0.12 4.18
C GLU A 188 28.41 0.81 4.29
N LEU A 189 28.15 1.84 3.48
CA LEU A 189 26.86 2.52 3.44
C LEU A 189 25.75 1.60 2.92
N THR A 190 26.01 0.84 1.87
CA THR A 190 25.09 -0.16 1.34
C THR A 190 24.74 -1.22 2.40
N ASP A 191 25.75 -1.71 3.13
CA ASP A 191 25.54 -2.69 4.20
C ASP A 191 24.73 -2.12 5.38
N ARG A 192 24.97 -0.86 5.75
CA ARG A 192 24.19 -0.19 6.79
C ARG A 192 22.73 -0.04 6.38
N PHE A 193 22.49 0.41 5.15
CA PHE A 193 21.13 0.53 4.62
C PHE A 193 20.42 -0.82 4.58
N THR A 194 21.09 -1.85 4.07
CA THR A 194 20.55 -3.20 4.00
C THR A 194 20.17 -3.73 5.38
N ARG A 195 21.04 -3.52 6.40
CA ARG A 195 20.74 -3.88 7.79
C ARG A 195 19.55 -3.10 8.33
N SER A 196 19.51 -1.78 8.16
CA SER A 196 18.41 -0.93 8.65
C SER A 196 17.05 -1.30 8.04
N VAL A 197 17.02 -1.53 6.73
CA VAL A 197 15.80 -2.01 6.05
C VAL A 197 15.43 -3.40 6.56
N SER A 198 16.38 -4.33 6.64
CA SER A 198 16.12 -5.69 7.13
C SER A 198 15.57 -5.70 8.56
N ASP A 199 16.10 -4.86 9.44
CA ASP A 199 15.63 -4.72 10.81
C ASP A 199 14.21 -4.14 10.85
N LEU A 200 13.93 -3.08 10.08
CA LEU A 200 12.61 -2.48 9.99
C LEU A 200 11.56 -3.52 9.56
N TYR A 201 11.81 -4.23 8.45
CA TYR A 201 10.88 -5.24 7.93
C TYR A 201 10.84 -6.53 8.76
N SER A 202 11.72 -6.71 9.73
CA SER A 202 11.66 -7.83 10.67
C SER A 202 10.95 -7.50 11.98
N ARG A 203 10.92 -6.24 12.41
CA ARG A 203 10.25 -5.78 13.64
C ARG A 203 8.87 -5.16 13.41
N GLY A 204 8.59 -4.70 12.18
CA GLY A 204 7.37 -3.98 11.81
C GLY A 204 7.41 -2.49 12.13
N LEU A 205 6.31 -1.82 11.83
CA LEU A 205 6.04 -0.42 12.10
C LEU A 205 5.40 -0.23 13.48
N ASP A 206 5.21 1.03 13.88
CA ASP A 206 4.51 1.36 15.10
C ASP A 206 3.01 1.03 14.99
N ARG A 207 2.37 0.69 16.13
CA ARG A 207 0.94 0.36 16.13
C ARG A 207 0.04 1.48 15.60
N GLY A 208 0.46 2.74 15.77
CA GLY A 208 -0.25 3.90 15.21
C GLY A 208 -0.31 3.84 13.69
N ASP A 209 0.81 3.54 13.04
CA ASP A 209 0.91 3.39 11.58
C ASP A 209 0.02 2.24 11.07
N GLU A 210 -0.08 1.13 11.83
CA GLU A 210 -0.96 0.01 11.51
C GLU A 210 -2.44 0.42 11.53
N TYR A 211 -2.86 1.19 12.57
CA TYR A 211 -4.24 1.65 12.68
C TYR A 211 -4.62 2.64 11.59
N GLU A 212 -3.68 3.52 11.21
CA GLU A 212 -3.87 4.45 10.11
C GLU A 212 -3.97 3.72 8.78
N ALA A 213 -3.12 2.72 8.55
CA ALA A 213 -3.14 1.89 7.34
C ALA A 213 -4.43 1.06 7.24
N ASP A 214 -4.92 0.51 8.37
CA ASP A 214 -6.19 -0.21 8.42
C ASP A 214 -7.38 0.67 8.04
N ALA A 215 -7.47 1.85 8.67
CA ALA A 215 -8.57 2.78 8.42
C ALA A 215 -8.57 3.28 6.97
N MET A 216 -7.41 3.70 6.45
CA MET A 216 -7.27 4.16 5.08
C MET A 216 -7.49 3.01 4.09
N GLY A 217 -6.94 1.82 4.37
CA GLY A 217 -7.10 0.63 3.54
C GLY A 217 -8.56 0.22 3.37
N ALA A 218 -9.35 0.23 4.46
CA ALA A 218 -10.78 -0.03 4.41
C ALA A 218 -11.51 0.97 3.49
N VAL A 219 -11.17 2.26 3.57
CA VAL A 219 -11.75 3.31 2.72
C VAL A 219 -11.35 3.10 1.26
N ILE A 220 -10.08 2.83 0.97
CA ILE A 220 -9.58 2.59 -0.40
C ILE A 220 -10.25 1.36 -1.01
N ALA A 221 -10.36 0.24 -0.28
CA ALA A 221 -11.04 -0.96 -0.75
C ALA A 221 -12.52 -0.69 -1.06
N THR A 222 -13.20 0.09 -0.22
CA THR A 222 -14.59 0.51 -0.44
C THR A 222 -14.75 1.34 -1.71
N ARG A 223 -13.87 2.32 -1.93
CA ARG A 223 -13.85 3.13 -3.17
C ARG A 223 -13.60 2.28 -4.40
N ALA A 224 -12.82 1.22 -4.27
CA ALA A 224 -12.59 0.25 -5.34
C ALA A 224 -13.78 -0.69 -5.59
N GLY A 225 -14.86 -0.58 -4.79
CA GLY A 225 -16.09 -1.36 -4.92
C GLY A 225 -16.03 -2.74 -4.26
N TYR A 226 -15.00 -3.02 -3.47
CA TYR A 226 -14.89 -4.26 -2.70
C TYR A 226 -15.65 -4.17 -1.37
N ASP A 227 -15.93 -5.35 -0.81
CA ASP A 227 -16.46 -5.46 0.54
C ASP A 227 -15.46 -4.83 1.53
N PRO A 228 -15.85 -3.78 2.26
CA PRO A 228 -14.98 -3.12 3.22
C PRO A 228 -14.49 -4.04 4.34
N TYR A 229 -15.23 -5.10 4.65
CA TYR A 229 -14.90 -6.08 5.68
C TYR A 229 -13.83 -7.09 5.24
N GLY A 230 -13.35 -7.04 3.99
CA GLY A 230 -12.32 -7.96 3.47
C GLY A 230 -11.08 -8.02 4.36
N LEU A 231 -10.52 -6.87 4.76
CA LEU A 231 -9.38 -6.82 5.66
C LEU A 231 -9.69 -7.43 7.03
N ALA A 232 -10.86 -7.11 7.62
CA ALA A 232 -11.27 -7.68 8.90
C ALA A 232 -11.43 -9.22 8.82
N GLY A 233 -11.94 -9.74 7.70
CA GLY A 233 -12.06 -11.18 7.44
C GLY A 233 -10.70 -11.88 7.50
N VAL A 234 -9.69 -11.31 6.84
CA VAL A 234 -8.31 -11.84 6.92
C VAL A 234 -7.76 -11.76 8.34
N LEU A 235 -7.89 -10.62 9.02
CA LEU A 235 -7.40 -10.47 10.39
C LEU A 235 -8.06 -11.47 11.34
N GLN A 236 -9.37 -11.72 11.22
CA GLN A 236 -10.08 -12.75 11.99
C GLN A 236 -9.56 -14.14 11.70
N THR A 237 -9.38 -14.49 10.41
CA THR A 237 -8.84 -15.78 9.99
C THR A 237 -7.45 -16.00 10.57
N LEU A 238 -6.57 -15.00 10.51
CA LEU A 238 -5.23 -15.09 11.07
C LEU A 238 -5.23 -15.13 12.59
N GLY A 239 -6.11 -14.38 13.26
CA GLY A 239 -6.25 -14.35 14.73
C GLY A 239 -6.77 -15.68 15.31
N THR A 240 -7.60 -16.42 14.56
CA THR A 240 -8.12 -17.72 14.98
C THR A 240 -7.22 -18.91 14.59
N THR A 241 -6.21 -18.67 13.77
CA THR A 241 -5.22 -19.69 13.41
C THR A 241 -4.40 -20.09 14.64
N ARG A 242 -4.01 -21.35 14.73
CA ARG A 242 -3.28 -21.90 15.89
C ARG A 242 -2.03 -21.04 16.18
N GLN A 243 -1.84 -20.68 17.46
CA GLN A 243 -0.70 -19.87 17.94
C GLN A 243 0.69 -20.42 17.60
N ASN A 244 0.78 -21.72 17.24
CA ASN A 244 2.03 -22.39 16.87
C ASN A 244 2.24 -22.50 15.35
N ASP A 245 1.49 -21.75 14.53
CA ASP A 245 1.74 -21.73 13.08
C ASP A 245 2.97 -20.88 12.78
N ALA A 246 4.10 -21.55 12.49
CA ALA A 246 5.37 -20.89 12.19
C ALA A 246 5.29 -19.94 11.00
N ALA A 247 4.40 -20.20 10.02
CA ALA A 247 4.20 -19.34 8.86
C ALA A 247 3.56 -18.00 9.26
N LEU A 248 2.71 -18.00 10.29
CA LEU A 248 2.01 -16.82 10.80
C LEU A 248 2.89 -15.95 11.73
N THR A 249 3.92 -16.54 12.32
CA THR A 249 4.79 -15.82 13.29
C THR A 249 5.39 -14.54 12.71
N SER A 250 5.79 -14.57 11.43
CA SER A 250 6.33 -13.39 10.74
C SER A 250 5.30 -12.27 10.63
N PHE A 251 4.04 -12.60 10.27
CA PHE A 251 2.97 -11.63 10.16
C PHE A 251 2.66 -10.97 11.51
N LEU A 252 2.48 -11.77 12.56
CA LEU A 252 2.17 -11.26 13.90
C LEU A 252 3.27 -10.38 14.49
N LYS A 253 4.52 -10.61 14.08
CA LYS A 253 5.66 -9.80 14.51
C LYS A 253 5.71 -8.44 13.82
N VAL A 254 5.40 -8.42 12.53
CA VAL A 254 5.46 -7.21 11.68
C VAL A 254 4.18 -6.38 11.79
N HIS A 255 3.01 -7.04 11.91
CA HIS A 255 1.68 -6.43 12.04
C HIS A 255 1.00 -6.88 13.35
N PRO A 256 1.44 -6.40 14.51
CA PRO A 256 0.93 -6.85 15.80
C PRO A 256 -0.48 -6.33 16.10
N GLY A 257 -1.11 -6.92 17.14
CA GLY A 257 -2.32 -6.37 17.74
C GLY A 257 -3.59 -6.62 16.94
N ILE A 258 -3.78 -7.84 16.40
CA ILE A 258 -4.98 -8.20 15.61
C ILE A 258 -6.27 -7.78 16.32
N ASP A 259 -6.43 -8.10 17.60
CA ASP A 259 -7.64 -7.76 18.36
C ASP A 259 -7.83 -6.24 18.48
N ASP A 260 -6.77 -5.51 18.77
CA ASP A 260 -6.80 -4.03 18.84
C ASP A 260 -7.14 -3.44 17.47
N ARG A 261 -6.59 -3.98 16.38
CA ARG A 261 -6.86 -3.55 14.99
C ARG A 261 -8.33 -3.76 14.64
N LEU A 262 -8.88 -4.94 14.92
CA LEU A 262 -10.29 -5.26 14.69
C LEU A 262 -11.21 -4.33 15.48
N GLN A 263 -10.88 -4.06 16.76
CA GLN A 263 -11.66 -3.14 17.59
C GLN A 263 -11.65 -1.71 17.01
N ARG A 264 -10.49 -1.24 16.53
CA ARG A 264 -10.35 0.12 15.96
C ARG A 264 -10.98 0.26 14.57
N LEU A 265 -11.13 -0.82 13.82
CA LEU A 265 -11.84 -0.83 12.54
C LEU A 265 -13.37 -0.73 12.70
N GLN A 266 -13.96 -1.13 13.82
CA GLN A 266 -15.41 -1.08 14.03
C GLN A 266 -16.05 0.29 13.73
N PRO A 267 -15.57 1.40 14.31
CA PRO A 267 -16.14 2.72 14.02
C PRO A 267 -15.91 3.17 12.57
N VAL A 268 -14.83 2.72 11.92
CA VAL A 268 -14.56 2.98 10.50
C VAL A 268 -15.64 2.31 9.64
N TYR A 269 -15.95 1.05 9.91
CA TYR A 269 -17.00 0.32 9.20
C TYR A 269 -18.39 0.93 9.43
N LEU A 270 -18.72 1.32 10.65
CA LEU A 270 -19.98 2.01 10.94
C LEU A 270 -20.12 3.32 10.15
N TYR A 271 -19.02 4.02 9.91
CA TYR A 271 -19.02 5.20 9.05
C TYR A 271 -19.20 4.82 7.58
N ILE A 272 -18.47 3.82 7.10
CA ILE A 272 -18.58 3.33 5.71
C ILE A 272 -20.01 2.87 5.43
N ASP A 273 -20.60 2.04 6.29
CA ASP A 273 -21.97 1.52 6.12
C ASP A 273 -23.04 2.62 6.01
N LYS A 274 -22.83 3.74 6.71
CA LYS A 274 -23.73 4.89 6.65
C LYS A 274 -23.58 5.73 5.39
N ASN A 275 -22.38 5.73 4.77
CA ASN A 275 -22.03 6.70 3.74
C ASN A 275 -21.65 6.04 2.40
N ALA A 276 -21.39 4.73 2.35
CA ALA A 276 -21.09 4.03 1.12
C ALA A 276 -22.35 3.92 0.23
N ALA A 277 -22.22 4.35 -1.02
CA ALA A 277 -23.25 4.22 -2.02
C ALA A 277 -23.00 2.98 -2.88
N GLY A 278 -23.85 1.98 -2.76
CA GLY A 278 -23.88 0.83 -3.66
C GLY A 278 -23.46 -0.51 -3.04
N PRO A 279 -23.66 -1.62 -3.77
CA PRO A 279 -23.34 -2.96 -3.29
C PRO A 279 -21.82 -3.19 -3.29
N SER A 280 -21.31 -3.73 -2.20
CA SER A 280 -19.94 -4.25 -2.12
C SER A 280 -19.84 -5.66 -2.72
N GLN A 281 -18.64 -6.07 -3.15
CA GLN A 281 -18.41 -7.36 -3.81
C GLN A 281 -17.29 -8.14 -3.10
N SER A 282 -17.55 -9.40 -2.78
CA SER A 282 -16.54 -10.32 -2.23
C SER A 282 -15.73 -11.05 -3.31
N LEU A 283 -16.38 -11.44 -4.40
CA LEU A 283 -15.79 -12.08 -5.59
C LEU A 283 -15.01 -13.38 -5.29
N ASP A 284 -15.53 -14.20 -4.38
CA ASP A 284 -14.91 -15.44 -3.90
C ASP A 284 -14.55 -16.42 -5.03
N ALA A 285 -15.48 -16.66 -5.94
CA ALA A 285 -15.28 -17.61 -7.04
C ALA A 285 -14.13 -17.17 -7.97
N ARG A 286 -14.01 -15.89 -8.24
CA ARG A 286 -12.95 -15.33 -9.09
C ARG A 286 -11.58 -15.48 -8.41
N TYR A 287 -11.51 -15.28 -7.12
CA TYR A 287 -10.31 -15.48 -6.32
C TYR A 287 -9.85 -16.94 -6.35
N GLN A 288 -10.76 -17.86 -6.04
CA GLN A 288 -10.47 -19.30 -6.01
C GLN A 288 -10.03 -19.82 -7.39
N GLN A 289 -10.62 -19.29 -8.46
CA GLN A 289 -10.19 -19.63 -9.83
C GLN A 289 -8.75 -19.17 -10.08
N ALA A 290 -8.38 -17.95 -9.64
CA ALA A 290 -7.03 -17.42 -9.83
C ALA A 290 -5.96 -18.23 -9.10
N LEU A 291 -6.24 -18.73 -7.89
CA LEU A 291 -5.33 -19.58 -7.13
C LEU A 291 -5.06 -20.93 -7.80
N ARG A 292 -6.03 -21.45 -8.60
CA ARG A 292 -5.91 -22.74 -9.31
C ARG A 292 -5.24 -22.61 -10.67
N SER A 293 -5.06 -21.41 -11.20
CA SER A 293 -4.39 -21.18 -12.46
C SER A 293 -2.88 -21.46 -12.30
N LYS A 294 -2.42 -22.46 -13.05
CA LYS A 294 -1.01 -22.87 -13.06
C LYS A 294 -0.29 -22.24 -14.24
#